data_f0af99107b67c9701d435217f089cf7e
#
_entry.id   f0af99107b67c9701d435217f089cf7e
#
_cell.length_a   1.000
_cell.length_b   1.000
_cell.length_c   1.000
_cell.angle_alpha   90.00
_cell.angle_beta   90.00
_cell.angle_gamma   90.00
#
_symmetry.space_group_name_H-M   'P 1'
#
loop_
_entity.id
_entity.type
_entity.pdbx_description
1 polymer ?
#
loop_
_entity_poly.entity_id
_entity_poly.type
_entity_poly.pdbx_seq_one_letter_code
_entity_poly.pdbx_strand_id
1 'polypeptide(L)'
;MLEARAISCVKGDRLLFDDLNLHLRPGEACQVLGGNGAGKTTLLRILCGLSLPDSGDVLWNGLPIGQDLGQFQCDLAYIGHTNGIKMDLTARENLAFSLAMQSSSAGPSIDDAIARVGLSGSQNLLCRLLSAGQRRRVAIARLYLTRASLWVLDEPLWAIDADGIQDIESALD
;
A
#
# COMPACT_ATOMS: atom_id res chain seq x y z
N MET A 1 -5.55 5.71 -14.02
CA MET A 1 -4.22 6.08 -14.52
C MET A 1 -3.61 7.08 -13.56
N LEU A 2 -2.39 6.79 -13.04
CA LEU A 2 -1.64 7.68 -12.15
C LEU A 2 -0.57 8.43 -12.95
N GLU A 3 -0.46 9.74 -12.72
CA GLU A 3 0.59 10.56 -13.31
C GLU A 3 1.26 11.40 -12.22
N ALA A 4 2.57 11.57 -12.32
CA ALA A 4 3.29 12.62 -11.63
C ALA A 4 3.92 13.52 -12.70
N ARG A 5 3.77 14.83 -12.56
CA ARG A 5 4.25 15.83 -13.52
C ARG A 5 5.21 16.80 -12.84
N ALA A 6 6.46 16.74 -13.24
CA ALA A 6 7.51 17.63 -12.77
C ALA A 6 7.60 17.75 -11.25
N ILE A 7 7.37 16.64 -10.52
CA ILE A 7 7.38 16.68 -9.05
C ILE A 7 8.82 16.76 -8.54
N SER A 8 9.03 17.67 -7.59
CA SER A 8 10.31 17.82 -6.88
C SER A 8 10.09 17.72 -5.38
N CYS A 9 11.09 17.23 -4.67
CA CYS A 9 11.03 17.11 -3.22
C CYS A 9 12.39 17.36 -2.58
N VAL A 10 12.38 18.27 -1.60
CA VAL A 10 13.53 18.61 -0.74
C VAL A 10 13.18 18.20 0.69
N LYS A 11 14.09 17.59 1.40
CA LYS A 11 13.91 17.24 2.82
C LYS A 11 15.08 17.76 3.64
N GLY A 12 14.81 18.79 4.45
CA GLY A 12 15.87 19.59 5.05
C GLY A 12 16.67 20.27 3.95
N ASP A 13 17.98 20.11 3.95
CA ASP A 13 18.88 20.68 2.92
C ASP A 13 19.18 19.71 1.77
N ARG A 14 18.47 18.55 1.73
CA ARG A 14 18.74 17.51 0.74
C ARG A 14 17.66 17.45 -0.32
N LEU A 15 18.06 17.68 -1.57
CA LEU A 15 17.24 17.37 -2.74
C LEU A 15 17.12 15.84 -2.87
N LEU A 16 15.90 15.30 -2.82
CA LEU A 16 15.63 13.88 -2.98
C LEU A 16 15.41 13.52 -4.45
N PHE A 17 14.62 14.30 -5.15
CA PHE A 17 14.39 14.20 -6.59
C PHE A 17 13.88 15.55 -7.11
N ASP A 18 14.14 15.78 -8.39
CA ASP A 18 13.80 17.01 -9.11
C ASP A 18 13.23 16.66 -10.49
N ASP A 19 12.23 17.40 -10.92
CA ASP A 19 11.54 17.23 -12.21
C ASP A 19 11.17 15.76 -12.53
N LEU A 20 10.75 15.01 -11.51
CA LEU A 20 10.38 13.62 -11.69
C LEU A 20 9.03 13.51 -12.38
N ASN A 21 9.03 12.77 -13.48
CA ASN A 21 7.82 12.48 -14.24
C ASN A 21 7.56 10.96 -14.21
N LEU A 22 6.31 10.58 -13.94
CA LEU A 22 5.85 9.20 -13.91
C LEU A 22 4.51 9.09 -14.62
N HIS A 23 4.32 8.01 -15.35
CA HIS A 23 3.06 7.68 -15.97
C HIS A 23 2.80 6.19 -15.79
N LEU A 24 1.72 5.84 -15.08
CA LEU A 24 1.32 4.46 -14.83
C LEU A 24 -0.10 4.22 -15.34
N ARG A 25 -0.24 3.35 -16.32
CA ARG A 25 -1.51 2.98 -16.94
C ARG A 25 -2.16 1.81 -16.22
N PRO A 26 -3.47 1.59 -16.41
CA PRO A 26 -4.11 0.35 -15.96
C PRO A 26 -3.39 -0.89 -16.49
N GLY A 27 -3.16 -1.88 -15.61
CA GLY A 27 -2.45 -3.10 -15.94
C GLY A 27 -0.91 -2.97 -15.97
N GLU A 28 -0.35 -1.81 -15.67
CA GLU A 28 1.09 -1.63 -15.54
C GLU A 28 1.55 -1.71 -14.08
N ALA A 29 2.74 -2.24 -13.87
CA ALA A 29 3.44 -2.20 -12.59
C ALA A 29 4.72 -1.35 -12.73
N CYS A 30 5.02 -0.55 -11.70
CA CYS A 30 6.22 0.27 -11.63
C CYS A 30 7.00 -0.04 -10.36
N GLN A 31 8.27 -0.38 -10.50
CA GLN A 31 9.16 -0.59 -9.38
C GLN A 31 10.06 0.63 -9.17
N VAL A 32 10.02 1.20 -7.96
CA VAL A 32 10.89 2.30 -7.57
C VAL A 32 12.17 1.75 -6.97
N LEU A 33 13.28 1.90 -7.69
CA LEU A 33 14.60 1.42 -7.27
C LEU A 33 15.46 2.57 -6.72
N GLY A 34 16.35 2.24 -5.80
CA GLY A 34 17.31 3.19 -5.23
C GLY A 34 17.84 2.74 -3.87
N GLY A 35 18.97 3.28 -3.45
CA GLY A 35 19.59 3.00 -2.15
C GLY A 35 18.73 3.45 -0.96
N ASN A 36 19.14 3.05 0.26
CA ASN A 36 18.51 3.52 1.48
C ASN A 36 18.65 5.05 1.61
N GLY A 37 17.57 5.71 1.97
CA GLY A 37 17.53 7.17 2.06
C GLY A 37 17.45 7.91 0.71
N ALA A 38 17.27 7.23 -0.43
CA ALA A 38 17.11 7.85 -1.74
C ALA A 38 15.77 8.58 -1.94
N GLY A 39 14.86 8.50 -0.97
CA GLY A 39 13.55 9.17 -1.08
C GLY A 39 12.40 8.29 -1.57
N LYS A 40 12.61 6.95 -1.73
CA LYS A 40 11.57 6.03 -2.22
C LYS A 40 10.25 6.14 -1.45
N THR A 41 10.29 5.98 -0.13
CA THR A 41 9.11 6.13 0.74
C THR A 41 8.48 7.52 0.62
N THR A 42 9.30 8.57 0.48
CA THR A 42 8.79 9.94 0.30
C THR A 42 8.06 10.07 -1.03
N LEU A 43 8.62 9.54 -2.12
CA LEU A 43 7.97 9.51 -3.43
C LEU A 43 6.63 8.75 -3.35
N LEU A 44 6.63 7.54 -2.79
CA LEU A 44 5.41 6.75 -2.65
C LEU A 44 4.34 7.48 -1.83
N ARG A 45 4.74 8.18 -0.75
CA ARG A 45 3.81 8.99 0.06
C ARG A 45 3.24 10.18 -0.72
N ILE A 46 4.04 10.84 -1.56
CA ILE A 46 3.57 11.92 -2.44
C ILE A 46 2.57 11.36 -3.47
N LEU A 47 2.88 10.24 -4.12
CA LEU A 47 1.99 9.58 -5.06
C LEU A 47 0.66 9.13 -4.44
N CYS A 48 0.65 8.86 -3.13
CA CYS A 48 -0.56 8.51 -2.35
C CYS A 48 -1.31 9.73 -1.80
N GLY A 49 -0.84 10.97 -2.01
CA GLY A 49 -1.42 12.16 -1.40
C GLY A 49 -1.21 12.26 0.12
N LEU A 50 -0.30 11.46 0.70
CA LEU A 50 0.05 11.47 2.13
C LEU A 50 1.11 12.52 2.47
N SER A 51 1.74 13.11 1.46
CA SER A 51 2.69 14.21 1.56
C SER A 51 2.56 15.06 0.31
N LEU A 52 2.84 16.35 0.43
CA LEU A 52 2.87 17.26 -0.71
C LEU A 52 4.28 17.27 -1.33
N PRO A 53 4.42 17.38 -2.64
CA PRO A 53 5.68 17.73 -3.28
C PRO A 53 6.00 19.21 -3.06
N ASP A 54 7.26 19.62 -3.21
CA ASP A 54 7.64 21.03 -3.19
C ASP A 54 7.24 21.76 -4.48
N SER A 55 7.20 21.03 -5.60
CA SER A 55 6.67 21.52 -6.88
C SER A 55 6.10 20.36 -7.70
N GLY A 56 5.32 20.71 -8.72
CA GLY A 56 4.66 19.76 -9.60
C GLY A 56 3.36 19.18 -9.02
N ASP A 57 2.73 18.30 -9.76
CA ASP A 57 1.41 17.76 -9.45
C ASP A 57 1.37 16.23 -9.58
N VAL A 58 0.54 15.60 -8.74
CA VAL A 58 0.12 14.20 -8.91
C VAL A 58 -1.33 14.19 -9.37
N LEU A 59 -1.60 13.45 -10.45
CA LEU A 59 -2.91 13.34 -11.04
C LEU A 59 -3.41 11.90 -10.99
N TRP A 60 -4.69 11.75 -10.72
CA TRP A 60 -5.44 10.50 -10.84
C TRP A 60 -6.52 10.65 -11.89
N ASN A 61 -6.48 9.82 -12.94
CA ASN A 61 -7.41 9.90 -14.06
C ASN A 61 -7.49 11.30 -14.71
N GLY A 62 -6.34 12.00 -14.78
CA GLY A 62 -6.23 13.33 -15.38
C GLY A 62 -6.61 14.49 -14.45
N LEU A 63 -7.08 14.23 -13.23
CA LEU A 63 -7.42 15.26 -12.24
C LEU A 63 -6.38 15.30 -11.13
N PRO A 64 -5.93 16.49 -10.69
CA PRO A 64 -5.06 16.60 -9.51
C PRO A 64 -5.68 15.94 -8.28
N ILE A 65 -4.93 15.06 -7.60
CA ILE A 65 -5.44 14.31 -6.43
C ILE A 65 -5.91 15.22 -5.30
N GLY A 66 -5.37 16.44 -5.22
CA GLY A 66 -5.77 17.44 -4.23
C GLY A 66 -7.18 18.01 -4.45
N GLN A 67 -7.78 17.86 -5.66
CA GLN A 67 -9.13 18.36 -5.93
C GLN A 67 -10.21 17.50 -5.28
N ASP A 68 -10.01 16.19 -5.24
CA ASP A 68 -10.91 15.24 -4.57
C ASP A 68 -10.09 14.10 -3.95
N LEU A 69 -9.40 14.43 -2.86
CA LEU A 69 -8.55 13.48 -2.14
C LEU A 69 -9.38 12.31 -1.58
N GLY A 70 -10.63 12.57 -1.19
CA GLY A 70 -11.51 11.53 -0.65
C GLY A 70 -11.82 10.45 -1.68
N GLN A 71 -12.18 10.84 -2.90
CA GLN A 71 -12.44 9.90 -4.00
C GLN A 71 -11.16 9.15 -4.38
N PHE A 72 -10.02 9.85 -4.50
CA PHE A 72 -8.75 9.21 -4.78
C PHE A 72 -8.37 8.15 -3.73
N GLN A 73 -8.60 8.44 -2.45
CA GLN A 73 -8.33 7.49 -1.36
C GLN A 73 -9.23 6.25 -1.41
N CYS A 74 -10.43 6.34 -1.98
CA CYS A 74 -11.26 5.16 -2.21
C CYS A 74 -10.69 4.23 -3.29
N ASP A 75 -9.97 4.79 -4.26
CA ASP A 75 -9.33 4.06 -5.35
C ASP A 75 -7.92 3.55 -4.99
N LEU A 76 -7.38 3.93 -3.83
CA LEU A 76 -6.02 3.65 -3.39
C LEU A 76 -5.96 2.59 -2.29
N ALA A 77 -5.09 1.60 -2.46
CA ALA A 77 -4.61 0.74 -1.38
C ALA A 77 -3.12 1.01 -1.12
N TYR A 78 -2.81 1.52 0.06
CA TYR A 78 -1.44 1.80 0.48
C TYR A 78 -1.00 0.86 1.60
N ILE A 79 0.13 0.18 1.40
CA ILE A 79 0.84 -0.57 2.44
C ILE A 79 2.22 0.04 2.60
N GLY A 80 2.39 0.80 3.67
CA GLY A 80 3.65 1.43 4.02
C GLY A 80 4.64 0.48 4.70
N HIS A 81 5.79 1.01 5.07
CA HIS A 81 6.79 0.30 5.87
C HIS A 81 6.23 -0.19 7.22
N THR A 82 5.37 0.59 7.87
CA THR A 82 4.61 0.13 9.05
C THR A 82 3.35 -0.59 8.60
N ASN A 83 3.05 -1.73 9.22
CA ASN A 83 1.94 -2.59 8.82
C ASN A 83 0.55 -1.95 8.97
N GLY A 84 0.41 -0.89 9.77
CA GLY A 84 -0.87 -0.22 10.01
C GLY A 84 -1.94 -1.15 10.61
N ILE A 85 -1.53 -2.13 11.42
CA ILE A 85 -2.41 -3.07 12.12
C ILE A 85 -2.50 -2.72 13.61
N LYS A 86 -3.64 -3.05 14.21
CA LYS A 86 -3.89 -2.87 15.66
C LYS A 86 -3.39 -4.11 16.41
N MET A 87 -2.42 -3.91 17.29
CA MET A 87 -1.72 -5.01 17.97
C MET A 87 -2.59 -5.77 18.97
N ASP A 88 -3.62 -5.12 19.52
CA ASP A 88 -4.56 -5.68 20.49
C ASP A 88 -5.79 -6.33 19.83
N LEU A 89 -5.86 -6.34 18.52
CA LEU A 89 -6.84 -7.09 17.74
C LEU A 89 -6.21 -8.34 17.16
N THR A 90 -7.03 -9.36 16.93
CA THR A 90 -6.64 -10.55 16.15
C THR A 90 -6.42 -10.21 14.68
N ALA A 91 -5.81 -11.11 13.91
CA ALA A 91 -5.68 -10.94 12.47
C ALA A 91 -7.06 -10.76 11.81
N ARG A 92 -8.03 -11.62 12.19
CA ARG A 92 -9.41 -11.55 11.69
C ARG A 92 -10.09 -10.21 12.01
N GLU A 93 -9.97 -9.73 13.24
CA GLU A 93 -10.56 -8.45 13.67
C GLU A 93 -9.91 -7.26 12.96
N ASN A 94 -8.59 -7.30 12.71
CA ASN A 94 -7.90 -6.27 11.91
C ASN A 94 -8.45 -6.21 10.48
N LEU A 95 -8.67 -7.36 9.85
CA LEU A 95 -9.25 -7.44 8.51
C LEU A 95 -10.71 -7.00 8.49
N ALA A 96 -11.51 -7.41 9.48
CA ALA A 96 -12.90 -6.96 9.64
C ALA A 96 -12.97 -5.43 9.84
N PHE A 97 -12.08 -4.87 10.65
CA PHE A 97 -11.97 -3.42 10.84
C PHE A 97 -11.62 -2.71 9.53
N SER A 98 -10.64 -3.24 8.78
CA SER A 98 -10.26 -2.68 7.48
C SER A 98 -11.42 -2.71 6.48
N LEU A 99 -12.16 -3.81 6.44
CA LEU A 99 -13.33 -3.96 5.55
C LEU A 99 -14.46 -3.00 5.93
N ALA A 100 -14.72 -2.82 7.23
CA ALA A 100 -15.74 -1.90 7.73
C ALA A 100 -15.46 -0.42 7.42
N MET A 101 -14.19 -0.06 7.22
CA MET A 101 -13.79 1.30 6.81
C MET A 101 -13.97 1.56 5.31
N GLN A 102 -14.26 0.53 4.52
CA GLN A 102 -14.52 0.66 3.09
C GLN A 102 -16.03 0.85 2.86
N SER A 103 -16.38 1.67 1.89
CA SER A 103 -17.78 2.00 1.58
C SER A 103 -18.58 0.86 0.93
N SER A 104 -18.00 -0.30 0.70
CA SER A 104 -18.64 -1.44 0.01
C SER A 104 -18.30 -2.77 0.69
N SER A 105 -19.36 -3.56 0.98
CA SER A 105 -19.26 -4.87 1.64
C SER A 105 -19.19 -6.07 0.68
N ALA A 106 -19.17 -5.89 -0.62
CA ALA A 106 -19.19 -6.98 -1.60
C ALA A 106 -17.77 -7.22 -2.15
N GLY A 107 -17.01 -8.09 -1.51
CA GLY A 107 -15.67 -8.50 -1.89
C GLY A 107 -15.38 -9.93 -1.45
N PRO A 108 -14.16 -10.44 -1.63
CA PRO A 108 -13.72 -11.72 -1.10
C PRO A 108 -13.94 -11.81 0.40
N SER A 109 -14.13 -13.03 0.91
CA SER A 109 -14.34 -13.24 2.34
C SER A 109 -13.03 -13.02 3.12
N ILE A 110 -13.15 -12.63 4.40
CA ILE A 110 -11.98 -12.51 5.28
C ILE A 110 -11.25 -13.86 5.40
N ASP A 111 -11.98 -14.97 5.36
CA ASP A 111 -11.38 -16.31 5.43
C ASP A 111 -10.57 -16.62 4.18
N ASP A 112 -11.03 -16.23 2.99
CA ASP A 112 -10.27 -16.38 1.75
C ASP A 112 -9.00 -15.53 1.77
N ALA A 113 -9.08 -14.28 2.24
CA ALA A 113 -7.92 -13.41 2.37
C ALA A 113 -6.88 -13.96 3.36
N ILE A 114 -7.33 -14.53 4.50
CA ILE A 114 -6.47 -15.19 5.49
C ILE A 114 -5.79 -16.43 4.89
N ALA A 115 -6.53 -17.25 4.15
CA ALA A 115 -5.99 -18.44 3.50
C ALA A 115 -4.93 -18.09 2.46
N ARG A 116 -5.20 -17.08 1.61
CA ARG A 116 -4.27 -16.61 0.56
C ARG A 116 -2.92 -16.16 1.08
N VAL A 117 -2.87 -15.55 2.27
CA VAL A 117 -1.61 -15.09 2.87
C VAL A 117 -1.01 -16.11 3.85
N GLY A 118 -1.50 -17.35 3.88
CA GLY A 118 -0.96 -18.42 4.72
C GLY A 118 -1.09 -18.16 6.23
N LEU A 119 -2.17 -17.49 6.67
CA LEU A 119 -2.45 -17.23 8.09
C LEU A 119 -3.48 -18.17 8.69
N SER A 120 -3.90 -19.21 7.98
CA SER A 120 -4.79 -20.25 8.49
C SER A 120 -4.22 -20.88 9.76
N GLY A 121 -5.05 -20.95 10.81
CA GLY A 121 -4.62 -21.41 12.14
C GLY A 121 -4.11 -20.31 13.08
N SER A 122 -3.73 -19.13 12.56
CA SER A 122 -3.25 -18.00 13.36
C SER A 122 -4.24 -16.81 13.40
N GLN A 123 -5.34 -16.92 12.68
CA GLN A 123 -6.29 -15.81 12.44
C GLN A 123 -6.95 -15.27 13.71
N ASN A 124 -7.05 -16.06 14.76
CA ASN A 124 -7.65 -15.71 16.04
C ASN A 124 -6.62 -15.32 17.13
N LEU A 125 -5.33 -15.31 16.77
CA LEU A 125 -4.29 -14.82 17.67
C LEU A 125 -4.23 -13.30 17.62
N LEU A 126 -4.00 -12.66 18.78
CA LEU A 126 -3.74 -11.23 18.85
C LEU A 126 -2.48 -10.88 18.04
N CYS A 127 -2.52 -9.79 17.27
CA CYS A 127 -1.42 -9.42 16.39
C CYS A 127 -0.08 -9.19 17.12
N ARG A 128 -0.13 -8.81 18.41
CA ARG A 128 1.09 -8.72 19.24
C ARG A 128 1.80 -10.05 19.44
N LEU A 129 1.09 -11.20 19.34
CA LEU A 129 1.63 -12.54 19.49
C LEU A 129 2.16 -13.13 18.18
N LEU A 130 1.86 -12.49 17.06
CA LEU A 130 2.31 -12.90 15.73
C LEU A 130 3.78 -12.51 15.50
N SER A 131 4.49 -13.28 14.66
CA SER A 131 5.81 -12.90 14.16
C SER A 131 5.74 -11.62 13.30
N ALA A 132 6.89 -11.00 13.04
CA ALA A 132 6.97 -9.83 12.14
C ALA A 132 6.43 -10.17 10.74
N GLY A 133 6.79 -11.34 10.19
CA GLY A 133 6.30 -11.82 8.90
C GLY A 133 4.79 -12.06 8.91
N GLN A 134 4.26 -12.73 9.94
CA GLN A 134 2.81 -12.92 10.06
C GLN A 134 2.06 -11.59 10.16
N ARG A 135 2.57 -10.61 10.89
CA ARG A 135 2.01 -9.25 10.93
C ARG A 135 2.03 -8.58 9.55
N ARG A 136 3.11 -8.76 8.78
CA ARG A 136 3.19 -8.27 7.39
C ARG A 136 2.15 -8.92 6.52
N ARG A 137 1.95 -10.23 6.63
CA ARG A 137 0.91 -10.98 5.92
C ARG A 137 -0.50 -10.48 6.27
N VAL A 138 -0.80 -10.11 7.54
CA VAL A 138 -2.08 -9.44 7.90
C VAL A 138 -2.26 -8.13 7.14
N ALA A 139 -1.20 -7.31 7.03
CA ALA A 139 -1.26 -6.06 6.27
C ALA A 139 -1.56 -6.31 4.78
N ILE A 140 -0.91 -7.32 4.19
CA ILE A 140 -1.08 -7.69 2.78
C ILE A 140 -2.46 -8.30 2.53
N ALA A 141 -3.01 -9.07 3.47
CA ALA A 141 -4.35 -9.64 3.34
C ALA A 141 -5.43 -8.57 3.08
N ARG A 142 -5.21 -7.31 3.48
CA ARG A 142 -6.11 -6.20 3.18
C ARG A 142 -6.23 -5.90 1.68
N LEU A 143 -5.17 -6.18 0.89
CA LEU A 143 -5.22 -5.98 -0.56
C LEU A 143 -6.27 -6.88 -1.23
N TYR A 144 -6.46 -8.09 -0.70
CA TYR A 144 -7.48 -9.01 -1.21
C TYR A 144 -8.91 -8.60 -0.82
N LEU A 145 -9.06 -7.69 0.14
CA LEU A 145 -10.36 -7.21 0.60
C LEU A 145 -10.75 -5.87 -0.02
N THR A 146 -9.81 -5.17 -0.67
CA THR A 146 -10.07 -3.86 -1.27
C THR A 146 -10.52 -3.97 -2.73
N ARG A 147 -11.27 -2.96 -3.18
CA ARG A 147 -11.57 -2.72 -4.60
C ARG A 147 -10.72 -1.61 -5.20
N ALA A 148 -9.69 -1.19 -4.49
CA ALA A 148 -8.79 -0.15 -4.96
C ALA A 148 -8.17 -0.56 -6.30
N SER A 149 -8.20 0.36 -7.25
CA SER A 149 -7.64 0.19 -8.60
C SER A 149 -6.17 0.61 -8.68
N LEU A 150 -5.64 1.21 -7.62
CA LEU A 150 -4.22 1.56 -7.47
C LEU A 150 -3.66 0.95 -6.19
N TRP A 151 -2.62 0.15 -6.32
CA TRP A 151 -1.89 -0.40 -5.19
C TRP A 151 -0.51 0.25 -5.10
N VAL A 152 -0.17 0.79 -3.93
CA VAL A 152 1.14 1.35 -3.64
C VAL A 152 1.73 0.61 -2.45
N LEU A 153 2.87 -0.05 -2.66
CA LEU A 153 3.50 -0.93 -1.69
C LEU A 153 4.91 -0.44 -1.39
N ASP A 154 5.17 -0.11 -0.13
CA ASP A 154 6.49 0.31 0.34
C ASP A 154 7.18 -0.88 1.04
N GLU A 155 8.22 -1.42 0.39
CA GLU A 155 8.96 -2.61 0.82
C GLU A 155 8.03 -3.80 1.15
N PRO A 156 7.18 -4.27 0.20
CA PRO A 156 6.16 -5.28 0.50
C PRO A 156 6.73 -6.60 0.98
N LEU A 157 7.94 -6.95 0.54
CA LEU A 157 8.60 -8.24 0.82
C LEU A 157 9.44 -8.23 2.11
N TRP A 158 9.50 -7.11 2.82
CA TRP A 158 10.26 -7.02 4.07
C TRP A 158 9.67 -7.95 5.14
N ALA A 159 10.54 -8.74 5.78
CA ALA A 159 10.21 -9.73 6.81
C ALA A 159 9.30 -10.89 6.35
N ILE A 160 9.22 -11.15 5.05
CA ILE A 160 8.47 -12.27 4.47
C ILE A 160 9.46 -13.33 4.00
N ASP A 161 9.14 -14.61 4.25
CA ASP A 161 9.87 -15.76 3.76
C ASP A 161 9.62 -16.01 2.26
N ALA A 162 10.42 -16.91 1.66
CA ALA A 162 10.35 -17.21 0.23
C ALA A 162 8.95 -17.65 -0.24
N ASP A 163 8.22 -18.40 0.59
CA ASP A 163 6.87 -18.86 0.27
C ASP A 163 5.89 -17.70 0.23
N GLY A 164 6.00 -16.77 1.18
CA GLY A 164 5.15 -15.57 1.22
C GLY A 164 5.47 -14.56 0.11
N ILE A 165 6.69 -14.56 -0.43
CA ILE A 165 7.04 -13.75 -1.61
C ILE A 165 6.25 -14.25 -2.83
N GLN A 166 6.20 -15.56 -3.03
CA GLN A 166 5.51 -16.19 -4.15
C GLN A 166 3.99 -15.94 -4.09
N ASP A 167 3.41 -15.91 -2.87
CA ASP A 167 2.00 -15.56 -2.66
C ASP A 167 1.69 -14.11 -3.06
N ILE A 168 2.61 -13.17 -2.79
CA ILE A 168 2.44 -11.75 -3.16
C ILE A 168 2.63 -11.56 -4.68
N GLU A 169 3.63 -12.18 -5.26
CA GLU A 169 3.86 -12.14 -6.71
C GLU A 169 2.63 -12.65 -7.46
N SER A 170 2.06 -13.78 -7.02
CA SER A 170 0.83 -14.35 -7.58
C SER A 170 -0.41 -13.45 -7.39
N ALA A 171 -0.36 -12.49 -6.49
CA ALA A 171 -1.45 -11.52 -6.28
C ALA A 171 -1.32 -10.29 -7.15
N LEU A 172 -0.14 -10.05 -7.71
CA LEU A 172 0.17 -8.92 -8.59
C LEU A 172 -0.01 -9.27 -10.08
N ASP A 173 -0.09 -10.58 -10.41
CA ASP A 173 -0.43 -11.12 -11.73
C ASP A 173 -1.97 -11.17 -11.94
#